data_22d02fbc252beb4184b165d4e57e2cd4
#
_entry.id   22d02fbc252beb4184b165d4e57e2cd4
#
_cell.length_a   1.000
_cell.length_b   1.000
_cell.length_c   1.000
_cell.angle_alpha   90.00
_cell.angle_beta   90.00
_cell.angle_gamma   90.00
#
_symmetry.space_group_name_H-M   'P 1'
#
loop_
_entity.id
_entity.type
_entity.pdbx_description
1 polymer ?
#
loop_
_entity_poly.entity_id
_entity_poly.type
_entity_poly.pdbx_seq_one_letter_code
_entity_poly.pdbx_strand_id
1 'polypeptide(L)'
;MKVDFVCPLPFQAVNILKQIEPYSKHRSRFVFPSPYKNDRGVSGATLSDTLNKLGYQNKHSFHGFRSMFSTIAHELYKEHGFHSDIIEACLAHKEKNKIKAAYNRESKFKYFEEKKELIQWWADWLDQIKKSI
;
A
#
# COMPACT_ATOMS: atom_id res chain seq x y z
N MET A 1 -20.44 2.36 -11.37
CA MET A 1 -19.23 2.71 -12.15
C MET A 1 -18.00 2.38 -11.30
N LYS A 2 -17.03 1.68 -11.84
CA LYS A 2 -15.77 1.36 -11.14
C LYS A 2 -14.85 2.59 -11.25
N VAL A 3 -14.53 3.22 -10.14
CA VAL A 3 -13.58 4.33 -10.12
C VAL A 3 -12.17 3.78 -9.97
N ASP A 4 -11.24 4.26 -10.78
CA ASP A 4 -9.83 3.88 -10.67
C ASP A 4 -9.26 4.39 -9.35
N PHE A 5 -8.60 3.49 -8.63
CA PHE A 5 -7.91 3.84 -7.40
C PHE A 5 -6.48 4.30 -7.71
N VAL A 6 -6.17 5.52 -7.30
CA VAL A 6 -4.82 6.08 -7.39
C VAL A 6 -4.20 6.10 -6.00
N CYS A 7 -3.07 5.40 -5.86
CA CYS A 7 -2.30 5.35 -4.62
C CYS A 7 -0.96 6.07 -4.85
N PRO A 8 -0.67 7.19 -4.16
CA PRO A 8 0.65 7.80 -4.18
C PRO A 8 1.66 6.85 -3.54
N LEU A 9 2.90 6.89 -4.02
CA LEU A 9 3.99 6.08 -3.48
C LEU A 9 4.95 6.98 -2.68
N PRO A 10 5.37 6.55 -1.48
CA PRO A 10 6.42 7.24 -0.74
C PRO A 10 7.77 7.06 -1.44
N PHE A 11 8.72 7.94 -1.17
CA PHE A 11 10.00 7.88 -1.87
C PHE A 11 10.77 6.59 -1.62
N GLN A 12 10.63 5.98 -0.44
CA GLN A 12 11.21 4.67 -0.11
C GLN A 12 10.72 3.57 -1.03
N ALA A 13 9.41 3.54 -1.31
CA ALA A 13 8.83 2.57 -2.26
C ALA A 13 9.32 2.83 -3.69
N VAL A 14 9.42 4.09 -4.11
CA VAL A 14 9.99 4.46 -5.42
C VAL A 14 11.44 4.00 -5.55
N ASN A 15 12.25 4.16 -4.49
CA ASN A 15 13.64 3.70 -4.48
C ASN A 15 13.74 2.17 -4.60
N ILE A 16 12.89 1.43 -3.89
CA ILE A 16 12.83 -0.04 -4.01
C ILE A 16 12.46 -0.44 -5.44
N LEU A 17 11.47 0.21 -6.04
CA LEU A 17 11.06 -0.07 -7.42
C LEU A 17 12.18 0.20 -8.43
N LYS A 18 12.95 1.29 -8.24
CA LYS A 18 14.13 1.59 -9.07
C LYS A 18 15.22 0.52 -8.94
N GLN A 19 15.42 -0.05 -7.75
CA GLN A 19 16.36 -1.15 -7.54
C GLN A 19 15.92 -2.44 -8.23
N ILE A 20 14.63 -2.69 -8.34
CA ILE A 20 14.06 -3.87 -8.99
C ILE A 20 14.04 -3.73 -10.53
N GLU A 21 13.91 -2.50 -11.03
CA GLU A 21 13.77 -2.21 -12.47
C GLU A 21 14.81 -2.93 -13.34
N PRO A 22 16.13 -2.96 -13.03
CA PRO A 22 17.12 -3.65 -13.85
C PRO A 22 16.88 -5.15 -14.00
N TYR A 23 16.19 -5.76 -13.05
CA TYR A 23 15.92 -7.21 -13.03
C TYR A 23 14.62 -7.61 -13.74
N SER A 24 13.67 -6.68 -13.89
CA SER A 24 12.33 -6.98 -14.40
C SER A 24 12.02 -6.32 -15.74
N LYS A 25 12.47 -5.10 -15.99
CA LYS A 25 12.09 -4.26 -17.13
C LYS A 25 12.35 -4.90 -18.50
N HIS A 26 13.49 -5.55 -18.67
CA HIS A 26 13.87 -6.20 -19.93
C HIS A 26 13.19 -7.56 -20.15
N ARG A 27 12.55 -8.10 -19.11
CA ARG A 27 12.01 -9.46 -19.04
C ARG A 27 10.49 -9.48 -19.12
N SER A 28 9.82 -8.46 -18.61
CA SER A 28 8.38 -8.42 -18.47
C SER A 28 7.84 -7.01 -18.39
N ARG A 29 6.58 -6.84 -18.80
CA ARG A 29 5.83 -5.60 -18.56
C ARG A 29 5.39 -5.43 -17.09
N PHE A 30 5.53 -6.48 -16.29
CA PHE A 30 5.16 -6.45 -14.87
C PHE A 30 6.37 -6.09 -14.02
N VAL A 31 6.16 -5.24 -13.03
CA VAL A 31 7.20 -4.88 -12.03
C VAL A 31 7.65 -6.11 -11.25
N PHE A 32 6.70 -6.96 -10.88
CA PHE A 32 6.93 -8.24 -10.23
C PHE A 32 6.44 -9.36 -11.16
N PRO A 33 7.27 -9.83 -12.08
CA PRO A 33 6.90 -10.91 -12.98
C PRO A 33 6.81 -12.25 -12.26
N SER A 34 6.00 -13.14 -12.80
CA SER A 34 5.98 -14.53 -12.34
C SER A 34 7.38 -15.16 -12.53
N PRO A 35 7.88 -15.95 -11.57
CA PRO A 35 9.12 -16.70 -11.74
C PRO A 35 9.08 -17.70 -12.89
N TYR A 36 7.88 -18.12 -13.29
CA TYR A 36 7.69 -19.18 -14.31
C TYR A 36 7.30 -18.63 -15.70
N LYS A 37 6.70 -17.43 -15.79
CA LYS A 37 6.17 -16.87 -17.04
C LYS A 37 6.36 -15.35 -17.07
N ASN A 38 6.96 -14.85 -18.15
CA ASN A 38 7.23 -13.41 -18.31
C ASN A 38 5.98 -12.59 -18.69
N ASP A 39 4.93 -13.23 -19.16
CA ASP A 39 3.66 -12.60 -19.58
C ASP A 39 2.66 -12.39 -18.45
N ARG A 40 3.00 -12.80 -17.23
CA ARG A 40 2.16 -12.72 -16.03
C ARG A 40 2.88 -12.07 -14.86
N GLY A 41 2.10 -11.40 -14.03
CA GLY A 41 2.56 -10.95 -12.71
C GLY A 41 2.70 -12.09 -11.71
N VAL A 42 3.42 -11.85 -10.63
CA VAL A 42 3.53 -12.77 -9.49
C VAL A 42 2.15 -13.10 -8.91
N SER A 43 1.93 -14.35 -8.54
CA SER A 43 0.66 -14.79 -7.91
C SER A 43 0.63 -14.51 -6.41
N GLY A 44 -0.57 -14.42 -5.85
CA GLY A 44 -0.75 -14.31 -4.39
C GLY A 44 -0.16 -15.50 -3.63
N ALA A 45 -0.22 -16.70 -4.20
CA ALA A 45 0.41 -17.89 -3.62
C ALA A 45 1.93 -17.74 -3.53
N THR A 46 2.58 -17.26 -4.60
CA THR A 46 4.02 -17.00 -4.61
C THR A 46 4.42 -15.96 -3.56
N LEU A 47 3.61 -14.90 -3.39
CA LEU A 47 3.86 -13.90 -2.35
C LEU A 47 3.76 -14.51 -0.95
N SER A 48 2.73 -15.33 -0.68
CA SER A 48 2.55 -16.01 0.60
C SER A 48 3.70 -16.98 0.90
N ASP A 49 4.12 -17.76 -0.09
CA ASP A 49 5.26 -18.66 0.04
C ASP A 49 6.58 -17.92 0.34
N THR A 50 6.77 -16.76 -0.30
CA THR A 50 7.93 -15.90 -0.04
C THR A 50 7.94 -15.43 1.41
N LEU A 51 6.79 -14.96 1.92
CA LEU A 51 6.67 -14.52 3.31
C LEU A 51 6.93 -15.67 4.30
N ASN A 52 6.43 -16.86 3.99
CA ASN A 52 6.68 -18.08 4.79
C ASN A 52 8.17 -18.45 4.83
N LYS A 53 8.86 -18.41 3.68
CA LYS A 53 10.31 -18.66 3.58
C LYS A 53 11.15 -17.64 4.34
N LEU A 54 10.66 -16.42 4.50
CA LEU A 54 11.28 -15.39 5.33
C LEU A 54 11.05 -15.58 6.83
N GLY A 55 10.40 -16.66 7.26
CA GLY A 55 10.16 -17.01 8.67
C GLY A 55 8.89 -16.42 9.28
N TYR A 56 8.00 -15.90 8.46
CA TYR A 56 6.72 -15.32 8.91
C TYR A 56 5.54 -16.27 8.78
N GLN A 57 5.75 -17.55 8.53
CA GLN A 57 4.70 -18.56 8.51
C GLN A 57 3.90 -18.51 9.81
N ASN A 58 2.56 -18.45 9.70
CA ASN A 58 1.62 -18.32 10.81
C ASN A 58 1.81 -17.07 11.71
N LYS A 59 2.69 -16.14 11.34
CA LYS A 59 2.91 -14.88 12.07
C LYS A 59 2.32 -13.69 11.35
N HIS A 60 2.42 -13.66 10.04
CA HIS A 60 1.96 -12.54 9.21
C HIS A 60 1.50 -12.99 7.83
N SER A 61 0.65 -12.17 7.19
CA SER A 61 0.17 -12.38 5.83
C SER A 61 0.28 -11.09 5.01
N PHE A 62 0.22 -11.17 3.68
CA PHE A 62 0.22 -9.96 2.85
C PHE A 62 -0.99 -9.05 3.15
N HIS A 63 -2.15 -9.62 3.45
CA HIS A 63 -3.30 -8.84 3.89
C HIS A 63 -3.07 -8.19 5.27
N GLY A 64 -2.28 -8.80 6.12
CA GLY A 64 -1.89 -8.29 7.42
C GLY A 64 -1.17 -6.94 7.36
N PHE A 65 -0.38 -6.66 6.31
CA PHE A 65 0.25 -5.34 6.12
C PHE A 65 -0.79 -4.21 5.99
N ARG A 66 -1.88 -4.49 5.31
CA ARG A 66 -3.00 -3.55 5.17
C ARG A 66 -3.67 -3.28 6.52
N SER A 67 -3.93 -4.34 7.29
CA SER A 67 -4.51 -4.23 8.63
C SER A 67 -3.57 -3.50 9.59
N MET A 68 -2.28 -3.77 9.53
CA MET A 68 -1.25 -3.11 10.33
C MET A 68 -1.22 -1.60 10.05
N PHE A 69 -1.19 -1.19 8.78
CA PHE A 69 -1.28 0.23 8.42
C PHE A 69 -2.55 0.86 8.98
N SER A 70 -3.72 0.23 8.77
CA SER A 70 -5.00 0.76 9.25
C SER A 70 -4.99 0.97 10.76
N THR A 71 -4.59 -0.05 11.52
CA THR A 71 -4.59 0.00 12.99
C THR A 71 -3.65 1.09 13.51
N ILE A 72 -2.40 1.08 13.07
CA ILE A 72 -1.37 1.99 13.57
C ILE A 72 -1.67 3.43 13.15
N ALA A 73 -2.10 3.67 11.92
CA ALA A 73 -2.49 5.01 11.49
C ALA A 73 -3.66 5.57 12.29
N HIS A 74 -4.66 4.75 12.65
CA HIS A 74 -5.74 5.20 13.52
C HIS A 74 -5.29 5.47 14.96
N GLU A 75 -4.39 4.64 15.49
CA GLU A 75 -3.86 4.82 16.86
C GLU A 75 -2.98 6.08 16.97
N LEU A 76 -2.15 6.32 15.96
CA LEU A 76 -1.20 7.44 15.94
C LEU A 76 -1.75 8.70 15.24
N TYR A 77 -3.07 8.88 15.19
CA TYR A 77 -3.69 10.00 14.49
C TYR A 77 -3.22 11.38 15.00
N LYS A 78 -2.79 11.50 16.25
CA LYS A 78 -2.25 12.74 16.83
C LYS A 78 -0.86 13.09 16.29
N GLU A 79 -0.11 12.10 15.82
CA GLU A 79 1.24 12.32 15.25
C GLU A 79 1.18 12.83 13.82
N HIS A 80 0.32 12.26 12.98
CA HIS A 80 0.21 12.66 11.58
C HIS A 80 -0.89 13.71 11.33
N GLY A 81 -1.86 13.86 12.23
CA GLY A 81 -2.90 14.88 12.16
C GLY A 81 -4.01 14.65 11.12
N PHE A 82 -4.00 13.53 10.39
CA PHE A 82 -5.01 13.26 9.38
C PHE A 82 -6.25 12.59 9.95
N HIS A 83 -7.42 12.99 9.45
CA HIS A 83 -8.71 12.39 9.79
C HIS A 83 -8.82 10.96 9.27
N SER A 84 -9.65 10.13 9.93
CA SER A 84 -9.88 8.73 9.55
C SER A 84 -10.33 8.54 8.09
N ASP A 85 -11.04 9.51 7.52
CA ASP A 85 -11.46 9.46 6.10
C ASP A 85 -10.26 9.38 5.13
N ILE A 86 -9.12 9.97 5.49
CA ILE A 86 -7.89 9.91 4.69
C ILE A 86 -7.25 8.52 4.79
N ILE A 87 -7.25 7.92 6.00
CA ILE A 87 -6.75 6.56 6.21
C ILE A 87 -7.60 5.57 5.40
N GLU A 88 -8.92 5.68 5.48
CA GLU A 88 -9.86 4.85 4.71
C GLU A 88 -9.69 5.04 3.20
N ALA A 89 -9.41 6.28 2.75
CA ALA A 89 -9.12 6.57 1.35
C ALA A 89 -7.81 5.93 0.87
N CYS A 90 -6.77 5.83 1.72
CA CYS A 90 -5.55 5.09 1.40
C CYS A 90 -5.82 3.59 1.24
N LEU A 91 -6.81 3.06 1.93
CA LEU A 91 -7.21 1.66 1.88
C LEU A 91 -8.21 1.36 0.75
N ALA A 92 -8.61 2.33 -0.05
CA ALA A 92 -9.68 2.19 -1.04
C ALA A 92 -10.99 1.61 -0.46
N HIS A 93 -11.25 1.87 0.83
CA HIS A 93 -12.51 1.50 1.45
C HIS A 93 -13.62 2.40 0.92
N LYS A 94 -14.73 1.79 0.55
CA LYS A 94 -15.91 2.54 0.12
C LYS A 94 -16.53 3.26 1.30
N GLU A 95 -16.94 4.51 1.08
CA GLU A 95 -17.72 5.27 2.06
C GLU A 95 -18.98 4.46 2.45
N LYS A 96 -19.06 4.07 3.71
CA LYS A 96 -20.19 3.29 4.24
C LYS A 96 -21.47 4.11 4.35
N ASN A 97 -21.34 5.44 4.44
CA ASN A 97 -22.47 6.34 4.53
C ASN A 97 -22.97 6.70 3.13
N LYS A 98 -24.10 6.14 2.73
CA LYS A 98 -24.74 6.38 1.42
C LYS A 98 -25.02 7.86 1.14
N ILE A 99 -25.30 8.66 2.17
CA ILE A 99 -25.56 10.09 2.06
C ILE A 99 -24.27 10.84 1.74
N LYS A 100 -23.17 10.55 2.48
CA LYS A 100 -21.84 11.09 2.19
C LYS A 100 -21.33 10.67 0.81
N ALA A 101 -21.56 9.42 0.41
CA ALA A 101 -21.19 8.91 -0.91
C ALA A 101 -21.92 9.62 -2.06
N ALA A 102 -23.18 10.00 -1.86
CA ALA A 102 -23.98 10.72 -2.86
C ALA A 102 -23.51 12.17 -3.08
N TYR A 103 -23.03 12.84 -2.01
CA TYR A 103 -22.49 14.20 -2.09
C TYR A 103 -21.02 14.24 -2.52
N ASN A 104 -20.25 13.21 -2.23
CA ASN A 104 -18.85 13.08 -2.61
C ASN A 104 -18.75 12.24 -3.90
N ARG A 105 -18.79 12.89 -5.07
CA ARG A 105 -18.45 12.21 -6.32
C ARG A 105 -17.07 11.55 -6.15
N GLU A 106 -17.02 10.22 -6.21
CA GLU A 106 -15.79 9.45 -6.12
C GLU A 106 -14.88 9.83 -7.29
N SER A 107 -13.93 10.71 -7.02
CA SER A 107 -12.83 11.00 -7.94
C SER A 107 -11.65 10.10 -7.61
N LYS A 108 -10.97 9.58 -8.64
CA LYS A 108 -9.74 8.81 -8.46
C LYS A 108 -8.63 9.58 -7.73
N PHE A 109 -8.70 10.91 -7.75
CA PHE A 109 -7.77 11.82 -7.07
C PHE A 109 -8.30 12.38 -5.75
N LYS A 110 -9.42 11.85 -5.24
CA LYS A 110 -9.95 12.29 -3.95
C LYS A 110 -8.88 12.15 -2.85
N TYR A 111 -8.64 13.23 -2.13
CA TYR A 111 -7.62 13.30 -1.07
C TYR A 111 -6.20 12.95 -1.53
N PHE A 112 -5.84 13.24 -2.78
CA PHE A 112 -4.55 12.81 -3.32
C PHE A 112 -3.36 13.36 -2.54
N GLU A 113 -3.36 14.66 -2.24
CA GLU A 113 -2.25 15.29 -1.50
C GLU A 113 -2.20 14.79 -0.05
N GLU A 114 -3.33 14.71 0.62
CA GLU A 114 -3.41 14.18 1.99
C GLU A 114 -2.98 12.70 2.07
N LYS A 115 -3.39 11.89 1.09
CA LYS A 115 -2.93 10.50 0.98
C LYS A 115 -1.42 10.42 0.78
N LYS A 116 -0.86 11.30 -0.05
CA LYS A 116 0.58 11.36 -0.32
C LYS A 116 1.36 11.68 0.96
N GLU A 117 0.92 12.65 1.73
CA GLU A 117 1.55 13.02 3.00
C GLU A 117 1.42 11.91 4.04
N LEU A 118 0.23 11.31 4.19
CA LEU A 118 0.01 10.21 5.15
C LEU A 118 0.85 8.97 4.80
N ILE A 119 0.94 8.61 3.54
CA ILE A 119 1.73 7.45 3.10
C ILE A 119 3.23 7.72 3.25
N GLN A 120 3.68 8.97 3.05
CA GLN A 120 5.06 9.34 3.31
C GLN A 120 5.37 9.29 4.81
N TRP A 121 4.50 9.85 5.67
CA TRP A 121 4.62 9.71 7.12
C TRP A 121 4.73 8.23 7.56
N TRP A 122 3.90 7.36 7.00
CA TRP A 122 3.93 5.93 7.29
C TRP A 122 5.27 5.29 6.96
N ALA A 123 5.83 5.60 5.79
CA ALA A 123 7.12 5.07 5.37
C ALA A 123 8.27 5.58 6.25
N ASP A 124 8.24 6.85 6.65
CA ASP A 124 9.22 7.46 7.54
C ASP A 124 9.12 6.87 8.95
N TRP A 125 7.92 6.62 9.44
CA TRP A 125 7.67 5.95 10.72
C TRP A 125 8.25 4.52 10.73
N LEU A 126 8.06 3.75 9.65
CA LEU A 126 8.66 2.42 9.50
C LEU A 126 10.19 2.48 9.51
N ASP A 127 10.79 3.46 8.85
CA ASP A 127 12.25 3.66 8.86
C ASP A 127 12.78 4.00 10.26
N GLN A 128 12.04 4.77 11.04
CA GLN A 128 12.40 5.09 12.44
C GLN A 128 12.39 3.82 13.31
N ILE A 129 11.35 2.99 13.20
CA ILE A 129 11.28 1.72 13.93
C ILE A 129 12.42 0.81 13.53
N LYS A 130 12.72 0.68 12.25
CA LYS A 130 13.84 -0.13 11.76
C LYS A 130 15.18 0.28 12.36
N LYS A 131 15.39 1.58 12.60
CA LYS A 131 16.62 2.10 13.23
C LYS A 131 16.68 1.85 14.74
N SER A 132 15.52 1.65 15.37
CA SER A 132 15.42 1.43 16.83
C SER A 132 15.60 -0.04 17.24
N ILE A 133 15.62 -0.96 16.28
CA ILE A 133 15.86 -2.39 16.47
C ILE A 133 17.35 -2.67 16.23
#